data_ed8caac58a1b9a2936b9b5c287a0603f
#
_entry.id   ed8caac58a1b9a2936b9b5c287a0603f
#
_cell.length_a   1.000
_cell.length_b   1.000
_cell.length_c   1.000
_cell.angle_alpha   90.00
_cell.angle_beta   90.00
_cell.angle_gamma   90.00
#
_symmetry.space_group_name_H-M   'P 1'
#
loop_
_entity.id
_entity.type
_entity.pdbx_description
1 polymer ?
#
loop_
_entity_poly.entity_id
_entity_poly.type
_entity_poly.pdbx_seq_one_letter_code
_entity_poly.pdbx_strand_id
1 'polypeptide(L)'
;SFARDIHLEIIRQREKDLNFNVSLENFWKNFGTIDKPSTKISSIVKTTGIPKETVRRKIKNLLDEGYLTENRKNKGYYWNPLSKEKKYEYYKIINYDTKNLSKFIHRIVSQLQINLDTEVVENEIRSQFSFYWYHYLSCQLDWLKLWQLKLKDNDLLLIALQATIPTLQYIVKNNGKIKIDDVFKIIGKFNEKDK
;
A
#
# COMPACT_ATOMS: atom_id res chain seq x y z
N SER A 1 1.87 4.81 6.19
CA SER A 1 1.66 4.26 7.55
C SER A 1 0.32 4.66 8.14
N PHE A 2 -0.14 5.92 8.01
CA PHE A 2 -1.37 6.39 8.65
C PHE A 2 -2.61 5.54 8.35
N ALA A 3 -2.87 5.20 7.08
CA ALA A 3 -4.01 4.35 6.72
C ALA A 3 -3.89 2.94 7.32
N ARG A 4 -2.68 2.35 7.32
CA ARG A 4 -2.41 1.06 7.95
C ARG A 4 -2.78 1.06 9.44
N ASP A 5 -2.43 2.13 10.15
CA ASP A 5 -2.65 2.23 11.58
C ASP A 5 -4.16 2.32 11.92
N ILE A 6 -4.98 2.87 11.02
CA ILE A 6 -6.46 2.82 11.11
C ILE A 6 -6.97 1.38 10.99
N HIS A 7 -6.48 0.62 10.00
CA HIS A 7 -6.89 -0.79 9.86
C HIS A 7 -6.50 -1.63 11.08
N LEU A 8 -5.33 -1.37 11.66
CA LEU A 8 -4.91 -2.02 12.90
C LEU A 8 -5.89 -1.73 14.05
N GLU A 9 -6.36 -0.50 14.18
CA GLU A 9 -7.31 -0.15 15.23
C GLU A 9 -8.68 -0.82 15.01
N ILE A 10 -9.15 -0.90 13.76
CA ILE A 10 -10.36 -1.66 13.42
C ILE A 10 -10.21 -3.15 13.78
N ILE A 11 -9.05 -3.75 13.52
CA ILE A 11 -8.77 -5.14 13.92
C ILE A 11 -8.83 -5.29 15.45
N ARG A 12 -8.22 -4.38 16.19
CA ARG A 12 -8.26 -4.37 17.67
C ARG A 12 -9.68 -4.24 18.22
N GLN A 13 -10.56 -3.50 17.56
CA GLN A 13 -11.98 -3.45 17.96
C GLN A 13 -12.65 -4.81 17.70
N ARG A 14 -12.35 -5.46 16.57
CA ARG A 14 -12.84 -6.83 16.28
C ARG A 14 -12.36 -7.85 17.31
N GLU A 15 -11.13 -7.74 17.83
CA GLU A 15 -10.62 -8.59 18.90
C GLU A 15 -11.38 -8.43 20.22
N LYS A 16 -11.88 -7.21 20.50
CA LYS A 16 -12.69 -6.91 21.69
C LYS A 16 -14.17 -7.28 21.53
N ASP A 17 -14.69 -7.16 20.33
CA ASP A 17 -16.08 -7.47 19.98
C ASP A 17 -16.10 -8.28 18.68
N LEU A 18 -16.34 -9.59 18.81
CA LEU A 18 -16.39 -10.52 17.70
C LEU A 18 -17.52 -10.23 16.69
N ASN A 19 -18.52 -9.41 17.04
CA ASN A 19 -19.56 -8.97 16.12
C ASN A 19 -19.20 -7.70 15.36
N PHE A 20 -18.07 -7.06 15.68
CA PHE A 20 -17.60 -5.86 14.97
C PHE A 20 -17.23 -6.21 13.53
N ASN A 21 -17.97 -5.67 12.58
CA ASN A 21 -17.82 -6.00 11.16
C ASN A 21 -16.66 -5.24 10.54
N VAL A 22 -15.65 -5.96 10.02
CA VAL A 22 -14.41 -5.41 9.45
C VAL A 22 -14.43 -5.31 7.92
N SER A 23 -15.60 -5.52 7.29
CA SER A 23 -15.75 -5.51 5.83
C SER A 23 -15.51 -4.13 5.21
N LEU A 24 -15.28 -4.12 3.91
CA LEU A 24 -15.11 -2.91 3.12
C LEU A 24 -16.35 -2.01 3.16
N GLU A 25 -17.54 -2.59 3.13
CA GLU A 25 -18.82 -1.89 3.16
C GLU A 25 -19.02 -1.12 4.48
N ASN A 26 -18.50 -1.66 5.58
CA ASN A 26 -18.58 -1.03 6.90
C ASN A 26 -17.37 -0.15 7.23
N PHE A 27 -16.35 -0.10 6.38
CA PHE A 27 -15.09 0.59 6.67
C PHE A 27 -15.28 2.05 7.09
N TRP A 28 -16.05 2.85 6.33
CA TRP A 28 -16.26 4.26 6.65
C TRP A 28 -17.14 4.50 7.88
N LYS A 29 -18.05 3.59 8.17
CA LYS A 29 -18.82 3.60 9.42
C LYS A 29 -17.90 3.35 10.61
N ASN A 30 -17.09 2.30 10.54
CA ASN A 30 -16.12 1.95 11.57
C ASN A 30 -15.07 3.05 11.76
N PHE A 31 -14.58 3.64 10.66
CA PHE A 31 -13.65 4.77 10.69
C PHE A 31 -14.20 5.98 11.47
N GLY A 32 -15.53 6.18 11.48
CA GLY A 32 -16.19 7.22 12.26
C GLY A 32 -16.22 6.96 13.77
N THR A 33 -16.15 5.70 14.20
CA THR A 33 -16.37 5.27 15.61
C THR A 33 -15.08 4.95 16.35
N ILE A 34 -13.99 4.60 15.67
CA ILE A 34 -12.71 4.25 16.30
C ILE A 34 -11.93 5.48 16.76
N ASP A 35 -11.13 5.29 17.79
CA ASP A 35 -10.09 6.25 18.17
C ASP A 35 -8.99 6.27 17.10
N LYS A 36 -8.79 7.44 16.48
CA LYS A 36 -7.82 7.56 15.39
C LYS A 36 -6.39 7.64 15.94
N PRO A 37 -5.53 6.66 15.63
CA PRO A 37 -4.15 6.67 16.09
C PRO A 37 -3.41 7.87 15.48
N SER A 38 -2.74 8.65 16.33
CA SER A 38 -1.97 9.80 15.88
C SER A 38 -0.46 9.53 15.96
N THR A 39 0.27 9.97 14.94
CA THR A 39 1.71 9.77 14.81
C THR A 39 2.43 11.10 14.79
N LYS A 40 3.49 11.23 15.60
CA LYS A 40 4.35 12.43 15.64
C LYS A 40 5.37 12.41 14.51
N ILE A 41 5.79 13.59 14.05
CA ILE A 41 6.86 13.74 13.05
C ILE A 41 8.13 12.98 13.46
N SER A 42 8.53 13.06 14.73
CA SER A 42 9.71 12.34 15.23
C SER A 42 9.63 10.82 15.05
N SER A 43 8.44 10.25 15.25
CA SER A 43 8.21 8.81 15.03
C SER A 43 8.30 8.45 13.55
N ILE A 44 7.76 9.29 12.66
CA ILE A 44 7.86 9.09 11.21
C ILE A 44 9.32 9.13 10.76
N VAL A 45 10.08 10.15 11.20
CA VAL A 45 11.53 10.27 10.92
C VAL A 45 12.27 9.02 11.39
N LYS A 46 12.04 8.58 12.63
CA LYS A 46 12.69 7.40 13.20
C LYS A 46 12.36 6.11 12.41
N THR A 47 11.12 5.98 11.98
CA THR A 47 10.67 4.76 11.27
C THR A 47 11.09 4.73 9.81
N THR A 48 11.13 5.90 9.14
CA THR A 48 11.37 5.98 7.70
C THR A 48 12.79 6.38 7.33
N GLY A 49 13.57 6.97 8.26
CA GLY A 49 14.88 7.56 7.96
C GLY A 49 14.82 8.84 7.11
N ILE A 50 13.62 9.31 6.74
CA ILE A 50 13.46 10.52 5.93
C ILE A 50 13.83 11.76 6.75
N PRO A 51 14.59 12.72 6.20
CA PRO A 51 14.96 13.95 6.90
C PRO A 51 13.75 14.71 7.42
N LYS A 52 13.86 15.24 8.65
CA LYS A 52 12.76 15.88 9.38
C LYS A 52 12.05 16.98 8.58
N GLU A 53 12.79 17.80 7.87
CA GLU A 53 12.22 18.89 7.06
C GLU A 53 11.43 18.37 5.86
N THR A 54 11.89 17.30 5.23
CA THR A 54 11.14 16.62 4.18
C THR A 54 9.84 16.04 4.72
N VAL A 55 9.87 15.39 5.90
CA VAL A 55 8.65 14.90 6.55
C VAL A 55 7.69 16.04 6.87
N ARG A 56 8.17 17.16 7.43
CA ARG A 56 7.34 18.35 7.71
C ARG A 56 6.65 18.87 6.47
N ARG A 57 7.39 19.05 5.37
CA ARG A 57 6.85 19.52 4.11
C ARG A 57 5.76 18.58 3.56
N LYS A 58 6.01 17.27 3.57
CA LYS A 58 5.04 16.27 3.12
C LYS A 58 3.79 16.22 4.02
N ILE A 59 3.94 16.32 5.33
CA ILE A 59 2.81 16.40 6.27
C ILE A 59 1.99 17.66 6.01
N LYS A 60 2.63 18.82 5.81
CA LYS A 60 1.94 20.06 5.49
C LYS A 60 1.10 19.90 4.21
N ASN A 61 1.68 19.38 3.15
CA ASN A 61 0.94 19.13 1.90
C ASN A 61 -0.28 18.25 2.13
N LEU A 62 -0.14 17.13 2.87
CA LEU A 62 -1.25 16.23 3.18
C LEU A 62 -2.33 16.86 4.07
N LEU A 63 -1.97 17.83 4.93
CA LEU A 63 -2.93 18.64 5.69
C LEU A 63 -3.68 19.59 4.77
N ASP A 64 -2.95 20.35 3.93
CA ASP A 64 -3.51 21.32 2.99
C ASP A 64 -4.44 20.62 1.97
N GLU A 65 -4.10 19.41 1.55
CA GLU A 65 -4.92 18.56 0.69
C GLU A 65 -6.09 17.86 1.40
N GLY A 66 -6.19 17.95 2.72
CA GLY A 66 -7.28 17.38 3.51
C GLY A 66 -7.22 15.85 3.70
N TYR A 67 -6.04 15.23 3.61
CA TYR A 67 -5.85 13.80 3.93
C TYR A 67 -5.51 13.56 5.40
N LEU A 68 -4.89 14.54 6.06
CA LEU A 68 -4.51 14.46 7.47
C LEU A 68 -5.21 15.52 8.30
N THR A 69 -5.32 15.25 9.58
CA THR A 69 -5.75 16.21 10.61
C THR A 69 -4.72 16.23 11.74
N GLU A 70 -4.47 17.41 12.30
CA GLU A 70 -3.62 17.55 13.45
C GLU A 70 -4.39 17.25 14.75
N ASN A 71 -3.81 16.43 15.61
CA ASN A 71 -4.29 16.25 16.97
C ASN A 71 -3.61 17.26 17.89
N ARG A 72 -4.31 18.32 18.24
CA ARG A 72 -3.78 19.43 19.07
C ARG A 72 -3.35 18.98 20.46
N LYS A 73 -3.95 17.92 21.03
CA LYS A 73 -3.63 17.44 22.39
C LYS A 73 -2.22 16.85 22.48
N ASN A 74 -1.82 16.05 21.47
CA ASN A 74 -0.52 15.35 21.51
C ASN A 74 0.47 15.80 20.43
N LYS A 75 0.11 16.83 19.64
CA LYS A 75 0.91 17.35 18.51
C LYS A 75 1.27 16.27 17.50
N GLY A 76 0.37 15.33 17.30
CA GLY A 76 0.47 14.25 16.30
C GLY A 76 -0.47 14.48 15.14
N TYR A 77 -0.37 13.65 14.12
CA TYR A 77 -1.20 13.69 12.93
C TYR A 77 -1.88 12.33 12.75
N TYR A 78 -3.09 12.33 12.24
CA TYR A 78 -3.83 11.12 11.92
C TYR A 78 -4.50 11.24 10.54
N TRP A 79 -4.71 10.10 9.91
CA TRP A 79 -5.39 10.04 8.63
C TRP A 79 -6.89 10.34 8.81
N ASN A 80 -7.39 11.32 8.08
CA ASN A 80 -8.77 11.74 8.18
C ASN A 80 -9.19 12.47 6.88
N PRO A 81 -9.48 11.73 5.81
CA PRO A 81 -9.96 12.34 4.57
C PRO A 81 -11.27 13.05 4.83
N LEU A 82 -11.25 14.38 4.76
CA LEU A 82 -12.35 15.25 5.22
C LEU A 82 -13.51 15.27 4.23
N SER A 83 -13.24 15.19 2.92
CA SER A 83 -14.28 15.32 1.89
C SER A 83 -14.78 13.96 1.36
N LYS A 84 -15.99 13.97 0.77
CA LYS A 84 -16.55 12.81 0.09
C LYS A 84 -15.70 12.39 -1.11
N GLU A 85 -15.12 13.36 -1.81
CA GLU A 85 -14.24 13.14 -2.97
C GLU A 85 -13.00 12.34 -2.56
N LYS A 86 -12.33 12.72 -1.46
CA LYS A 86 -11.15 12.00 -0.94
C LYS A 86 -11.47 10.56 -0.52
N LYS A 87 -12.62 10.35 0.10
CA LYS A 87 -13.11 9.00 0.43
C LYS A 87 -13.38 8.18 -0.82
N TYR A 88 -13.94 8.80 -1.85
CA TYR A 88 -14.21 8.14 -3.12
C TYR A 88 -12.93 7.82 -3.90
N GLU A 89 -11.94 8.72 -3.91
CA GLU A 89 -10.61 8.45 -4.48
C GLU A 89 -9.96 7.24 -3.81
N TYR A 90 -9.98 7.19 -2.49
CA TYR A 90 -9.47 6.04 -1.74
C TYR A 90 -10.24 4.75 -2.08
N TYR A 91 -11.55 4.80 -2.18
CA TYR A 91 -12.38 3.67 -2.56
C TYR A 91 -12.06 3.15 -3.97
N LYS A 92 -11.76 4.03 -4.92
CA LYS A 92 -11.32 3.63 -6.28
C LYS A 92 -10.00 2.85 -6.21
N ILE A 93 -9.03 3.34 -5.44
CA ILE A 93 -7.74 2.67 -5.24
C ILE A 93 -7.97 1.27 -4.64
N ILE A 94 -8.77 1.17 -3.58
CA ILE A 94 -9.10 -0.10 -2.94
C ILE A 94 -9.69 -1.10 -3.95
N ASN A 95 -10.70 -0.68 -4.70
CA ASN A 95 -11.35 -1.57 -5.66
C ASN A 95 -10.38 -2.06 -6.75
N TYR A 96 -9.52 -1.18 -7.25
CA TYR A 96 -8.51 -1.54 -8.23
C TYR A 96 -7.49 -2.52 -7.65
N ASP A 97 -6.95 -2.22 -6.48
CA ASP A 97 -5.92 -3.04 -5.83
C ASP A 97 -6.48 -4.38 -5.36
N THR A 98 -7.71 -4.43 -4.83
CA THR A 98 -8.37 -5.69 -4.43
C THR A 98 -8.50 -6.64 -5.60
N LYS A 99 -8.96 -6.15 -6.77
CA LYS A 99 -9.06 -6.95 -7.99
C LYS A 99 -7.70 -7.45 -8.49
N ASN A 100 -6.66 -6.64 -8.42
CA ASN A 100 -5.32 -7.04 -8.84
C ASN A 100 -4.70 -8.02 -7.86
N LEU A 101 -4.91 -7.81 -6.56
CA LEU A 101 -4.44 -8.72 -5.50
C LEU A 101 -5.09 -10.10 -5.62
N SER A 102 -6.42 -10.17 -5.85
CA SER A 102 -7.10 -11.45 -6.03
C SER A 102 -6.60 -12.20 -7.26
N LYS A 103 -6.38 -11.52 -8.40
CA LYS A 103 -5.75 -12.12 -9.58
C LYS A 103 -4.32 -12.61 -9.31
N PHE A 104 -3.56 -11.84 -8.55
CA PHE A 104 -2.19 -12.21 -8.18
C PHE A 104 -2.18 -13.46 -7.29
N ILE A 105 -3.02 -13.50 -6.26
CA ILE A 105 -3.18 -14.67 -5.38
C ILE A 105 -3.62 -15.90 -6.19
N HIS A 106 -4.64 -15.76 -7.04
CA HIS A 106 -5.09 -16.84 -7.91
C HIS A 106 -3.95 -17.44 -8.76
N ARG A 107 -3.10 -16.57 -9.35
CA ARG A 107 -1.94 -17.04 -10.13
C ARG A 107 -0.93 -17.81 -9.28
N ILE A 108 -0.64 -17.36 -8.06
CA ILE A 108 0.28 -18.05 -7.15
C ILE A 108 -0.28 -19.40 -6.75
N VAL A 109 -1.54 -19.46 -6.29
CA VAL A 109 -2.13 -20.71 -5.80
C VAL A 109 -2.35 -21.73 -6.93
N SER A 110 -2.60 -21.26 -8.17
CA SER A 110 -2.66 -22.12 -9.36
C SER A 110 -1.33 -22.80 -9.66
N GLN A 111 -0.18 -22.13 -9.39
CA GLN A 111 1.14 -22.76 -9.48
C GLN A 111 1.33 -23.88 -8.47
N LEU A 112 0.64 -23.81 -7.34
CA LEU A 112 0.62 -24.82 -6.29
C LEU A 112 -0.46 -25.90 -6.52
N GLN A 113 -1.09 -25.92 -7.70
CA GLN A 113 -2.19 -26.82 -8.08
C GLN A 113 -3.44 -26.69 -7.18
N ILE A 114 -3.59 -25.52 -6.53
CA ILE A 114 -4.78 -25.19 -5.74
C ILE A 114 -5.75 -24.46 -6.67
N ASN A 115 -6.95 -25.04 -6.84
CA ASN A 115 -8.02 -24.41 -7.62
C ASN A 115 -8.81 -23.44 -6.71
N LEU A 116 -8.54 -22.16 -6.83
CA LEU A 116 -9.23 -21.10 -6.07
C LEU A 116 -9.69 -20.00 -7.02
N ASP A 117 -11.00 -19.74 -7.06
CA ASP A 117 -11.57 -18.75 -7.95
C ASP A 117 -11.17 -17.33 -7.52
N THR A 118 -10.87 -16.48 -8.49
CA THR A 118 -10.55 -15.07 -8.28
C THR A 118 -11.67 -14.32 -7.56
N GLU A 119 -12.92 -14.62 -7.89
CA GLU A 119 -14.10 -13.98 -7.26
C GLU A 119 -14.23 -14.38 -5.79
N VAL A 120 -13.98 -15.63 -5.45
CA VAL A 120 -13.97 -16.11 -4.06
C VAL A 120 -12.90 -15.38 -3.25
N VAL A 121 -11.70 -15.21 -3.81
CA VAL A 121 -10.60 -14.44 -3.16
C VAL A 121 -10.99 -12.98 -3.00
N GLU A 122 -11.57 -12.35 -4.03
CA GLU A 122 -11.99 -10.95 -3.95
C GLU A 122 -13.05 -10.75 -2.86
N ASN A 123 -14.04 -11.62 -2.79
CA ASN A 123 -15.12 -11.57 -1.79
C ASN A 123 -14.57 -11.78 -0.37
N GLU A 124 -13.62 -12.69 -0.18
CA GLU A 124 -12.96 -12.89 1.10
C GLU A 124 -12.16 -11.65 1.53
N ILE A 125 -11.38 -11.04 0.64
CA ILE A 125 -10.66 -9.79 0.93
C ILE A 125 -11.63 -8.68 1.31
N ARG A 126 -12.78 -8.56 0.65
CA ARG A 126 -13.81 -7.55 0.95
C ARG A 126 -14.50 -7.80 2.30
N SER A 127 -14.82 -9.05 2.61
CA SER A 127 -15.49 -9.41 3.85
C SER A 127 -14.62 -9.20 5.08
N GLN A 128 -13.32 -9.48 4.98
CA GLN A 128 -12.32 -9.28 6.03
C GLN A 128 -11.37 -8.11 5.70
N PHE A 129 -11.91 -7.05 5.10
CA PHE A 129 -11.14 -5.98 4.46
C PHE A 129 -10.05 -5.39 5.33
N SER A 130 -10.36 -4.96 6.56
CA SER A 130 -9.36 -4.29 7.40
C SER A 130 -8.20 -5.22 7.77
N PHE A 131 -8.44 -6.52 7.92
CA PHE A 131 -7.41 -7.51 8.19
C PHE A 131 -6.46 -7.67 6.99
N TYR A 132 -6.98 -7.97 5.80
CA TYR A 132 -6.15 -8.14 4.61
C TYR A 132 -5.46 -6.85 4.19
N TRP A 133 -6.15 -5.70 4.32
CA TRP A 133 -5.60 -4.40 3.95
C TRP A 133 -4.48 -3.95 4.87
N TYR A 134 -4.57 -4.25 6.17
CA TYR A 134 -3.47 -4.02 7.11
C TYR A 134 -2.20 -4.76 6.68
N HIS A 135 -2.31 -6.04 6.35
CA HIS A 135 -1.18 -6.85 5.91
C HIS A 135 -0.65 -6.41 4.54
N TYR A 136 -1.52 -6.09 3.61
CA TYR A 136 -1.16 -5.56 2.30
C TYR A 136 -0.36 -4.25 2.42
N LEU A 137 -0.85 -3.27 3.19
CA LEU A 137 -0.13 -2.02 3.44
C LEU A 137 1.17 -2.23 4.22
N SER A 138 1.23 -3.19 5.13
CA SER A 138 2.46 -3.53 5.85
C SER A 138 3.51 -4.10 4.90
N CYS A 139 3.13 -5.02 4.03
CA CYS A 139 4.01 -5.57 3.00
C CYS A 139 4.56 -4.46 2.08
N GLN A 140 3.70 -3.55 1.61
CA GLN A 140 4.14 -2.40 0.81
C GLN A 140 5.13 -1.50 1.54
N LEU A 141 4.89 -1.21 2.84
CA LEU A 141 5.80 -0.38 3.64
C LEU A 141 7.16 -1.06 3.86
N ASP A 142 7.18 -2.35 4.11
CA ASP A 142 8.43 -3.10 4.29
C ASP A 142 9.20 -3.22 2.97
N TRP A 143 8.51 -3.40 1.86
CA TRP A 143 9.09 -3.35 0.52
C TRP A 143 9.72 -1.97 0.22
N LEU A 144 8.99 -0.88 0.49
CA LEU A 144 9.51 0.49 0.33
C LEU A 144 10.74 0.75 1.20
N LYS A 145 10.73 0.30 2.47
CA LYS A 145 11.90 0.41 3.37
C LYS A 145 13.11 -0.34 2.83
N LEU A 146 12.91 -1.57 2.34
CA LEU A 146 13.98 -2.37 1.76
C LEU A 146 14.67 -1.64 0.59
N TRP A 147 13.87 -1.06 -0.31
CA TRP A 147 14.40 -0.32 -1.45
C TRP A 147 15.03 1.01 -1.05
N GLN A 148 14.48 1.71 -0.07
CA GLN A 148 15.06 2.94 0.46
C GLN A 148 16.44 2.70 1.09
N LEU A 149 16.64 1.58 1.78
CA LEU A 149 17.93 1.20 2.32
C LEU A 149 18.98 0.94 1.20
N LYS A 150 18.55 0.41 0.05
CA LYS A 150 19.42 0.10 -1.08
C LYS A 150 19.71 1.32 -1.96
N LEU A 151 18.69 2.07 -2.31
CA LEU A 151 18.78 3.16 -3.30
C LEU A 151 19.01 4.54 -2.66
N LYS A 152 18.73 4.68 -1.35
CA LYS A 152 18.84 5.94 -0.57
C LYS A 152 18.04 7.13 -1.12
N ASP A 153 17.35 6.96 -2.23
CA ASP A 153 16.58 7.97 -2.95
C ASP A 153 15.25 7.38 -3.46
N ASN A 154 14.14 8.02 -3.12
CA ASN A 154 12.82 7.58 -3.55
C ASN A 154 12.53 7.91 -5.02
N ASP A 155 13.11 8.99 -5.54
CA ASP A 155 12.93 9.39 -6.94
C ASP A 155 13.66 8.38 -7.85
N LEU A 156 14.84 7.92 -7.43
CA LEU A 156 15.54 6.85 -8.11
C LEU A 156 14.77 5.53 -8.09
N LEU A 157 14.09 5.22 -6.96
CA LEU A 157 13.18 4.06 -6.89
C LEU A 157 12.04 4.16 -7.90
N LEU A 158 11.41 5.32 -8.02
CA LEU A 158 10.32 5.54 -8.98
C LEU A 158 10.81 5.39 -10.42
N ILE A 159 11.99 5.92 -10.74
CA ILE A 159 12.62 5.76 -12.07
C ILE A 159 12.90 4.27 -12.35
N ALA A 160 13.48 3.56 -11.37
CA ALA A 160 13.78 2.13 -11.51
C ALA A 160 12.50 1.30 -11.73
N LEU A 161 11.40 1.63 -11.02
CA LEU A 161 10.12 0.98 -11.23
C LEU A 161 9.53 1.28 -12.62
N GLN A 162 9.59 2.52 -13.07
CA GLN A 162 9.12 2.91 -14.40
C GLN A 162 9.91 2.20 -15.52
N ALA A 163 11.19 1.93 -15.31
CA ALA A 163 12.01 1.17 -16.26
C ALA A 163 11.73 -0.34 -16.22
N THR A 164 11.48 -0.90 -15.02
CA THR A 164 11.25 -2.36 -14.84
C THR A 164 9.84 -2.81 -15.18
N ILE A 165 8.80 -2.00 -14.92
CA ILE A 165 7.40 -2.38 -15.16
C ILE A 165 7.14 -2.76 -16.63
N PRO A 166 7.55 -1.99 -17.64
CA PRO A 166 7.37 -2.37 -19.04
C PRO A 166 8.09 -3.67 -19.41
N THR A 167 9.30 -3.89 -18.86
CA THR A 167 10.07 -5.12 -19.05
C THR A 167 9.31 -6.33 -18.47
N LEU A 168 8.81 -6.22 -17.25
CA LEU A 168 8.01 -7.28 -16.62
C LEU A 168 6.70 -7.54 -17.39
N GLN A 169 6.02 -6.49 -17.86
CA GLN A 169 4.81 -6.62 -18.69
C GLN A 169 5.11 -7.35 -20.00
N TYR A 170 6.23 -7.05 -20.65
CA TYR A 170 6.68 -7.73 -21.85
C TYR A 170 6.97 -9.22 -21.60
N ILE A 171 7.64 -9.56 -20.49
CA ILE A 171 7.92 -10.93 -20.08
C ILE A 171 6.61 -11.70 -19.88
N VAL A 172 5.65 -11.12 -19.16
CA VAL A 172 4.34 -11.73 -18.90
C VAL A 172 3.55 -11.94 -20.20
N LYS A 173 3.56 -10.94 -21.11
CA LYS A 173 2.86 -11.01 -22.40
C LYS A 173 3.41 -12.12 -23.31
N ASN A 174 4.70 -12.42 -23.21
CA ASN A 174 5.36 -13.47 -23.99
C ASN A 174 5.39 -14.84 -23.27
N ASN A 175 4.42 -15.10 -22.37
CA ASN A 175 4.20 -16.37 -21.67
C ASN A 175 5.40 -16.90 -20.86
N GLY A 176 6.20 -16.01 -20.31
CA GLY A 176 7.33 -16.39 -19.42
C GLY A 176 8.45 -17.20 -20.11
N LYS A 177 8.45 -17.28 -21.44
CA LYS A 177 9.50 -18.01 -22.20
C LYS A 177 10.87 -17.32 -22.20
N ILE A 178 10.97 -16.18 -21.53
CA ILE A 178 12.21 -15.44 -21.37
C ILE A 178 12.96 -16.02 -20.18
N LYS A 179 14.12 -16.61 -20.41
CA LYS A 179 15.04 -17.03 -19.33
C LYS A 179 15.50 -15.79 -18.56
N ILE A 180 15.77 -15.95 -17.26
CA ILE A 180 16.27 -14.85 -16.39
C ILE A 180 17.49 -14.17 -17.04
N ASP A 181 18.36 -14.95 -17.71
CA ASP A 181 19.52 -14.44 -18.45
C ASP A 181 19.15 -13.45 -19.59
N ASP A 182 17.97 -13.61 -20.20
CA ASP A 182 17.50 -12.70 -21.27
C ASP A 182 17.03 -11.38 -20.67
N VAL A 183 16.52 -11.37 -19.44
CA VAL A 183 16.16 -10.14 -18.70
C VAL A 183 17.42 -9.33 -18.40
N PHE A 184 18.48 -9.97 -17.93
CA PHE A 184 19.76 -9.31 -17.68
C PHE A 184 20.40 -8.77 -18.97
N LYS A 185 20.26 -9.46 -20.09
CA LYS A 185 20.70 -8.97 -21.41
C LYS A 185 19.90 -7.75 -21.89
N ILE A 186 18.60 -7.72 -21.62
CA ILE A 186 17.76 -6.57 -21.95
C ILE A 186 18.16 -5.36 -21.08
N ILE A 187 18.35 -5.55 -19.78
CA ILE A 187 18.81 -4.50 -18.86
C ILE A 187 20.21 -4.02 -19.22
N GLY A 188 21.11 -4.93 -19.60
CA GLY A 188 22.49 -4.59 -20.03
C GLY A 188 22.53 -3.75 -21.31
N LYS A 189 21.63 -3.99 -22.27
CA LYS A 189 21.55 -3.21 -23.52
C LYS A 189 21.09 -1.76 -23.31
N PHE A 190 20.36 -1.44 -22.24
CA PHE A 190 20.02 -0.06 -21.88
C PHE A 190 21.25 0.72 -21.38
N ASN A 191 22.20 0.05 -20.70
CA ASN A 191 23.42 0.67 -20.20
C ASN A 191 24.48 0.92 -21.29
N GLU A 192 24.39 0.27 -22.47
CA GLU A 192 25.36 0.45 -23.57
C GLU A 192 24.94 1.55 -24.57
N LYS A 193 23.65 1.98 -24.55
CA LYS A 193 23.18 3.04 -25.46
C LYS A 193 23.38 4.46 -24.92
N ASP A 194 23.72 4.61 -23.65
CA ASP A 194 23.96 5.90 -22.99
C ASP A 194 25.46 6.18 -22.74
N LYS A 195 26.36 5.48 -23.43
CA LYS A 195 27.78 5.79 -23.56
C LYS A 195 28.07 6.30 -24.96
#